data_fe42341e6e0deb3c7477fbc4002bc2a1
#
_entry.id   fe42341e6e0deb3c7477fbc4002bc2a1
#
_cell.length_a   1.000
_cell.length_b   1.000
_cell.length_c   1.000
_cell.angle_alpha   90.00
_cell.angle_beta   90.00
_cell.angle_gamma   90.00
#
_symmetry.space_group_name_H-M   'P 1'
#
loop_
_entity.id
_entity.type
_entity.pdbx_description
1 polymer ?
#
loop_
_entity_poly.entity_id
_entity_poly.type
_entity_poly.pdbx_seq_one_letter_code
_entity_poly.pdbx_strand_id
1 'polypeptide(L)'
;LVCLIQKTEIDYDMRDADFKIITYIDSADCTTCRMKLPEWDKTINSFISNENVDVAFLMIVTPRKHDNDDVRDILRRLFFNHPVAIDSEGIFIKSNNLPKETAYHTMLLDSENRIVAVGNPALNPKIRNVYSRIINGEENANIPHLCERPADAFGIIGKGDTIVRHFSLHNNTGYALSIQEIVPSCSCISAVISSDVVSPDNTATVSVTLVADSVPGYMRRHIDIFYEEKENPERITLHGYINS
;
A
#
# COMPACT_ATOMS: atom_id res chain seq x y z
N LEU A 1 11.32 17.16 -7.95
CA LEU A 1 10.95 16.28 -6.84
C LEU A 1 11.86 15.04 -6.87
N VAL A 2 12.42 14.67 -5.73
CA VAL A 2 13.19 13.43 -5.58
C VAL A 2 12.30 12.44 -4.86
N CYS A 3 12.02 11.31 -5.49
CA CYS A 3 11.20 10.26 -4.89
C CYS A 3 12.08 9.23 -4.17
N LEU A 4 11.66 8.82 -2.98
CA LEU A 4 12.41 7.93 -2.08
C LEU A 4 11.54 6.77 -1.60
N ILE A 5 12.15 5.62 -1.38
CA ILE A 5 11.68 4.64 -0.39
C ILE A 5 12.76 4.57 0.69
N GLN A 6 12.40 4.90 1.94
CA GLN A 6 13.34 5.10 3.04
C GLN A 6 14.41 6.16 2.68
N LYS A 7 15.66 5.76 2.39
CA LYS A 7 16.76 6.65 1.99
C LYS A 7 17.14 6.56 0.53
N THR A 8 16.65 5.58 -0.20
CA THR A 8 17.08 5.30 -1.57
C THR A 8 16.20 6.05 -2.56
N GLU A 9 16.83 6.78 -3.47
CA GLU A 9 16.17 7.44 -4.58
C GLU A 9 15.64 6.42 -5.57
N ILE A 10 14.42 6.61 -6.01
CA ILE A 10 13.73 5.73 -6.96
C ILE A 10 13.14 6.53 -8.11
N ASP A 11 13.05 5.91 -9.27
CA ASP A 11 12.20 6.39 -10.36
C ASP A 11 10.80 5.78 -10.16
N TYR A 12 9.86 6.62 -9.70
CA TYR A 12 8.51 6.18 -9.36
C TYR A 12 7.49 6.77 -10.33
N ASP A 13 6.86 5.91 -11.11
CA ASP A 13 5.81 6.27 -12.04
C ASP A 13 4.46 5.71 -11.55
N MET A 14 3.47 6.58 -11.47
CA MET A 14 2.11 6.25 -11.04
C MET A 14 1.07 6.55 -12.13
N ARG A 15 1.49 6.86 -13.36
CA ARG A 15 0.60 7.32 -14.44
C ARG A 15 -0.45 6.29 -14.82
N ASP A 16 -0.07 5.02 -14.86
CA ASP A 16 -0.93 3.93 -15.35
C ASP A 16 -1.83 3.35 -14.24
N ALA A 17 -1.74 3.83 -13.00
CA ALA A 17 -2.60 3.36 -11.91
C ALA A 17 -4.06 3.82 -12.11
N ASP A 18 -5.01 2.95 -11.78
CA ASP A 18 -6.45 3.24 -11.85
C ASP A 18 -6.84 4.35 -10.87
N PHE A 19 -6.25 4.30 -9.66
CA PHE A 19 -6.39 5.36 -8.67
C PHE A 19 -5.05 5.77 -8.09
N LYS A 20 -4.97 7.04 -7.69
CA LYS A 20 -3.75 7.62 -7.11
C LYS A 20 -4.10 8.35 -5.82
N ILE A 21 -3.49 7.95 -4.71
CA ILE A 21 -3.60 8.65 -3.43
C ILE A 21 -2.38 9.55 -3.29
N ILE A 22 -2.61 10.86 -3.29
CA ILE A 22 -1.57 11.86 -3.06
C ILE A 22 -1.83 12.53 -1.73
N THR A 23 -0.81 12.60 -0.86
CA THR A 23 -0.86 13.39 0.37
C THR A 23 0.31 14.35 0.44
N TYR A 24 0.02 15.63 0.71
CA TYR A 24 1.02 16.67 0.88
C TYR A 24 1.18 17.05 2.34
N ILE A 25 2.41 17.14 2.80
CA ILE A 25 2.79 17.50 4.17
C ILE A 25 3.73 18.70 4.14
N ASP A 26 3.28 19.81 4.69
CA ASP A 26 4.10 21.02 4.80
C ASP A 26 5.05 20.94 6.01
N SER A 27 6.22 21.53 5.87
CA SER A 27 7.24 21.68 6.89
C SER A 27 6.78 22.46 8.13
N ALA A 28 5.83 23.39 7.96
CA ALA A 28 5.28 24.16 9.07
C ALA A 28 4.60 23.27 10.11
N ASP A 29 4.19 22.07 9.71
CA ASP A 29 3.40 21.16 10.52
C ASP A 29 4.19 20.11 11.29
N CYS A 30 5.52 20.26 11.36
CA CYS A 30 6.45 19.44 12.15
C CYS A 30 6.39 17.92 11.95
N THR A 31 7.43 17.50 11.28
CA THR A 31 8.17 16.24 11.36
C THR A 31 7.41 14.97 11.84
N THR A 32 7.83 14.31 12.85
CA THR A 32 7.53 12.90 13.13
C THR A 32 6.09 12.63 13.58
N CYS A 33 5.47 13.52 14.37
CA CYS A 33 4.14 13.28 14.95
C CYS A 33 2.98 13.47 13.97
N ARG A 34 3.14 14.29 12.94
CA ARG A 34 2.06 14.63 11.98
C ARG A 34 2.08 13.78 10.71
N MET A 35 3.23 13.19 10.35
CA MET A 35 3.31 12.29 9.19
C MET A 35 2.46 11.03 9.39
N LYS A 36 2.25 10.59 10.66
CA LYS A 36 1.40 9.44 10.97
C LYS A 36 1.70 8.21 10.10
N LEU A 37 2.99 7.92 9.90
CA LEU A 37 3.46 6.90 8.98
C LEU A 37 2.90 5.49 9.29
N PRO A 38 2.76 5.05 10.56
CA PRO A 38 2.16 3.75 10.85
C PRO A 38 0.68 3.67 10.44
N GLU A 39 -0.08 4.75 10.61
CA GLU A 39 -1.48 4.84 10.19
C GLU A 39 -1.59 4.84 8.66
N TRP A 40 -0.65 5.51 7.98
CA TRP A 40 -0.56 5.48 6.53
C TRP A 40 -0.18 4.10 6.01
N ASP A 41 0.82 3.44 6.57
CA ASP A 41 1.23 2.09 6.18
C ASP A 41 0.03 1.13 6.21
N LYS A 42 -0.71 1.10 7.33
CA LYS A 42 -1.92 0.29 7.46
C LYS A 42 -2.98 0.64 6.42
N THR A 43 -3.19 1.94 6.18
CA THR A 43 -4.24 2.42 5.27
C THR A 43 -3.89 2.14 3.81
N ILE A 44 -2.66 2.39 3.40
CA ILE A 44 -2.18 2.13 2.03
C ILE A 44 -2.31 0.64 1.72
N ASN A 45 -1.83 -0.22 2.62
CA ASN A 45 -1.90 -1.66 2.43
C ASN A 45 -3.35 -2.15 2.28
N SER A 46 -4.32 -1.54 2.99
CA SER A 46 -5.75 -1.88 2.84
C SER A 46 -6.33 -1.51 1.48
N PHE A 47 -5.83 -0.48 0.82
CA PHE A 47 -6.27 -0.09 -0.53
C PHE A 47 -5.58 -0.90 -1.63
N ILE A 48 -4.27 -1.17 -1.47
CA ILE A 48 -3.48 -1.93 -2.46
C ILE A 48 -3.91 -3.41 -2.53
N SER A 49 -4.52 -3.95 -1.48
CA SER A 49 -5.00 -5.33 -1.45
C SER A 49 -6.19 -5.60 -2.37
N ASN A 50 -6.83 -4.58 -2.94
CA ASN A 50 -7.95 -4.77 -3.86
C ASN A 50 -7.52 -5.51 -5.15
N GLU A 51 -8.28 -6.53 -5.52
CA GLU A 51 -7.95 -7.50 -6.54
C GLU A 51 -7.96 -6.95 -7.97
N ASN A 52 -8.86 -6.00 -8.23
CA ASN A 52 -9.21 -5.59 -9.60
C ASN A 52 -8.76 -4.16 -9.92
N VAL A 53 -8.14 -3.46 -8.96
CA VAL A 53 -7.85 -2.04 -9.10
C VAL A 53 -6.41 -1.75 -8.69
N ASP A 54 -5.67 -1.10 -9.57
CA ASP A 54 -4.32 -0.64 -9.25
C ASP A 54 -4.36 0.72 -8.53
N VAL A 55 -3.91 0.73 -7.26
CA VAL A 55 -3.87 1.93 -6.44
C VAL A 55 -2.43 2.32 -6.18
N ALA A 56 -2.01 3.47 -6.71
CA ALA A 56 -0.71 4.06 -6.42
C ALA A 56 -0.80 5.03 -5.23
N PHE A 57 0.29 5.17 -4.49
CA PHE A 57 0.40 6.11 -3.37
C PHE A 57 1.65 6.97 -3.50
N LEU A 58 1.53 8.25 -3.21
CA LEU A 58 2.65 9.18 -3.11
C LEU A 58 2.44 10.16 -1.95
N MET A 59 3.38 10.17 -1.02
CA MET A 59 3.47 11.23 -0.02
C MET A 59 4.46 12.28 -0.50
N ILE A 60 4.06 13.54 -0.51
CA ILE A 60 4.92 14.68 -0.87
C ILE A 60 5.20 15.47 0.40
N VAL A 61 6.46 15.65 0.72
CA VAL A 61 6.90 16.33 1.94
C VAL A 61 7.76 17.53 1.56
N THR A 62 7.37 18.72 2.02
CA THR A 62 8.23 19.90 1.98
C THR A 62 8.93 20.05 3.33
N PRO A 63 10.22 19.66 3.46
CA PRO A 63 10.93 19.75 4.73
C PRO A 63 11.26 21.22 5.07
N ARG A 64 11.51 21.54 6.33
CA ARG A 64 12.10 22.83 6.72
C ARG A 64 13.47 22.99 6.05
N LYS A 65 13.89 24.23 5.84
CA LYS A 65 15.25 24.51 5.33
C LYS A 65 16.26 23.74 6.17
N HIS A 66 17.04 22.87 5.52
CA HIS A 66 18.09 22.00 6.07
C HIS A 66 17.65 20.66 6.70
N ASP A 67 16.35 20.28 6.67
CA ASP A 67 15.85 19.05 7.33
C ASP A 67 15.63 17.88 6.37
N ASN A 68 16.21 17.87 5.18
CA ASN A 68 16.05 16.76 4.21
C ASN A 68 16.56 15.42 4.77
N ASP A 69 17.64 15.44 5.54
CA ASP A 69 18.20 14.24 6.16
C ASP A 69 17.33 13.74 7.31
N ASP A 70 16.65 14.65 8.03
CA ASP A 70 15.71 14.29 9.10
C ASP A 70 14.52 13.49 8.55
N VAL A 71 13.97 13.88 7.38
CA VAL A 71 12.88 13.12 6.73
C VAL A 71 13.34 11.71 6.37
N ARG A 72 14.49 11.58 5.72
CA ARG A 72 15.08 10.28 5.34
C ARG A 72 15.31 9.38 6.56
N ASP A 73 15.81 9.95 7.66
CA ASP A 73 16.06 9.22 8.90
C ASP A 73 14.76 8.78 9.60
N ILE A 74 13.72 9.60 9.54
CA ILE A 74 12.38 9.25 10.05
C ILE A 74 11.79 8.09 9.26
N LEU A 75 11.79 8.17 7.93
CA LEU A 75 11.28 7.11 7.05
C LEU A 75 11.98 5.77 7.34
N ARG A 76 13.29 5.78 7.49
CA ARG A 76 14.08 4.59 7.83
C ARG A 76 13.75 4.04 9.21
N ARG A 77 13.73 4.89 10.25
CA ARG A 77 13.47 4.47 11.64
C ARG A 77 12.09 3.86 11.82
N LEU A 78 11.10 4.34 11.07
CA LEU A 78 9.73 3.85 11.12
C LEU A 78 9.44 2.79 10.05
N PHE A 79 10.47 2.35 9.32
CA PHE A 79 10.35 1.33 8.27
C PHE A 79 9.23 1.63 7.26
N PHE A 80 9.08 2.91 6.91
CA PHE A 80 8.05 3.32 5.95
C PHE A 80 8.51 2.99 4.53
N ASN A 81 7.87 1.98 3.94
CA ASN A 81 8.28 1.35 2.67
C ASN A 81 7.42 1.80 1.49
N HIS A 82 6.77 2.95 1.60
CA HIS A 82 5.98 3.54 0.50
C HIS A 82 6.70 4.75 -0.10
N PRO A 83 6.38 5.10 -1.37
CA PRO A 83 7.02 6.22 -2.04
C PRO A 83 6.78 7.56 -1.35
N VAL A 84 7.85 8.30 -1.12
CA VAL A 84 7.84 9.66 -0.56
C VAL A 84 8.65 10.59 -1.45
N ALA A 85 8.04 11.66 -1.94
CA ALA A 85 8.74 12.69 -2.70
C ALA A 85 9.15 13.85 -1.78
N ILE A 86 10.42 14.26 -1.86
CA ILE A 86 10.90 15.46 -1.16
C ILE A 86 10.79 16.65 -2.10
N ASP A 87 10.01 17.65 -1.70
CA ASP A 87 9.78 18.90 -2.40
C ASP A 87 10.41 20.06 -1.63
N SER A 88 11.74 20.17 -1.64
CA SER A 88 12.49 21.17 -0.87
C SER A 88 12.18 22.63 -1.25
N GLU A 89 11.65 22.85 -2.44
CA GLU A 89 11.33 24.19 -2.96
C GLU A 89 9.83 24.53 -2.86
N GLY A 90 8.99 23.59 -2.44
CA GLY A 90 7.55 23.75 -2.37
C GLY A 90 6.93 23.97 -3.76
N ILE A 91 7.44 23.27 -4.76
CA ILE A 91 6.96 23.39 -6.15
C ILE A 91 5.55 22.84 -6.25
N PHE A 92 5.27 21.72 -5.58
CA PHE A 92 3.97 21.05 -5.67
C PHE A 92 2.82 21.96 -5.21
N ILE A 93 2.95 22.56 -4.02
CA ILE A 93 1.91 23.45 -3.49
C ILE A 93 1.70 24.70 -4.35
N LYS A 94 2.79 25.26 -4.88
CA LYS A 94 2.75 26.45 -5.74
C LYS A 94 2.11 26.18 -7.10
N SER A 95 2.47 25.03 -7.71
CA SER A 95 1.98 24.68 -9.06
C SER A 95 0.52 24.22 -9.06
N ASN A 96 0.01 23.69 -7.95
CA ASN A 96 -1.34 23.15 -7.85
C ASN A 96 -2.30 24.07 -7.10
N ASN A 97 -1.86 25.26 -6.64
CA ASN A 97 -2.67 26.19 -5.85
C ASN A 97 -3.43 25.52 -4.71
N LEU A 98 -2.76 24.64 -3.96
CA LEU A 98 -3.41 23.92 -2.86
C LEU A 98 -3.97 24.92 -1.82
N PRO A 99 -5.17 24.70 -1.29
CA PRO A 99 -5.73 25.46 -0.19
C PRO A 99 -4.79 25.47 1.03
N LYS A 100 -4.90 26.50 1.87
CA LYS A 100 -4.11 26.57 3.12
C LYS A 100 -4.53 25.54 4.16
N GLU A 101 -5.79 25.13 4.11
CA GLU A 101 -6.38 24.16 5.03
C GLU A 101 -5.84 22.76 4.75
N THR A 102 -5.12 22.19 5.71
CA THR A 102 -4.48 20.87 5.60
C THR A 102 -5.45 19.72 5.35
N ALA A 103 -6.73 19.91 5.66
CA ALA A 103 -7.79 18.96 5.36
C ALA A 103 -7.92 18.63 3.86
N TYR A 104 -7.47 19.54 2.98
CA TYR A 104 -7.51 19.39 1.52
C TYR A 104 -6.19 18.90 0.92
N HIS A 105 -5.19 18.63 1.74
CA HIS A 105 -3.86 18.21 1.29
C HIS A 105 -3.76 16.71 0.97
N THR A 106 -4.82 15.95 1.19
CA THR A 106 -4.89 14.55 0.77
C THR A 106 -6.05 14.35 -0.19
N MET A 107 -5.77 13.70 -1.31
CA MET A 107 -6.73 13.52 -2.38
C MET A 107 -6.62 12.14 -3.03
N LEU A 108 -7.75 11.62 -3.46
CA LEU A 108 -7.85 10.46 -4.34
C LEU A 108 -8.10 10.97 -5.76
N LEU A 109 -7.27 10.53 -6.70
CA LEU A 109 -7.43 10.82 -8.12
C LEU A 109 -7.78 9.52 -8.86
N ASP A 110 -8.56 9.65 -9.95
CA ASP A 110 -8.83 8.57 -10.90
C ASP A 110 -7.69 8.39 -11.92
N SER A 111 -7.88 7.48 -12.86
CA SER A 111 -6.93 7.20 -13.96
C SER A 111 -6.64 8.43 -14.83
N GLU A 112 -7.60 9.35 -14.96
CA GLU A 112 -7.46 10.59 -15.73
C GLU A 112 -6.90 11.76 -14.90
N ASN A 113 -6.43 11.49 -13.67
CA ASN A 113 -5.89 12.45 -12.70
C ASN A 113 -6.93 13.50 -12.23
N ARG A 114 -8.21 13.18 -12.27
CA ARG A 114 -9.26 14.02 -11.69
C ARG A 114 -9.43 13.70 -10.21
N ILE A 115 -9.58 14.71 -9.38
CA ILE A 115 -9.84 14.53 -7.95
C ILE A 115 -11.25 13.99 -7.76
N VAL A 116 -11.39 12.78 -7.23
CA VAL A 116 -12.67 12.10 -6.97
C VAL A 116 -13.04 12.07 -5.49
N ALA A 117 -12.08 12.26 -4.60
CA ALA A 117 -12.32 12.46 -3.17
C ALA A 117 -11.20 13.27 -2.52
N VAL A 118 -11.53 13.96 -1.42
CA VAL A 118 -10.59 14.77 -0.64
C VAL A 118 -10.70 14.43 0.84
N GLY A 119 -9.58 14.49 1.55
CA GLY A 119 -9.47 14.25 2.98
C GLY A 119 -8.56 13.08 3.31
N ASN A 120 -8.09 13.02 4.54
CA ASN A 120 -7.06 12.07 4.97
C ASN A 120 -7.68 10.75 5.46
N PRO A 121 -7.57 9.63 4.70
CA PRO A 121 -8.15 8.34 5.06
C PRO A 121 -7.36 7.65 6.18
N ALA A 122 -6.10 8.00 6.42
CA ALA A 122 -5.30 7.43 7.49
C ALA A 122 -5.78 7.91 8.87
N LEU A 123 -6.32 9.14 8.94
CA LEU A 123 -6.76 9.77 10.19
C LEU A 123 -8.28 9.72 10.41
N ASN A 124 -9.06 9.57 9.34
CA ASN A 124 -10.51 9.62 9.41
C ASN A 124 -11.16 8.36 8.81
N PRO A 125 -11.75 7.48 9.64
CA PRO A 125 -12.40 6.26 9.16
C PRO A 125 -13.55 6.51 8.17
N LYS A 126 -14.27 7.62 8.30
CA LYS A 126 -15.35 7.97 7.36
C LYS A 126 -14.79 8.30 5.98
N ILE A 127 -13.68 9.04 5.92
CA ILE A 127 -12.97 9.33 4.68
C ILE A 127 -12.41 8.03 4.08
N ARG A 128 -11.84 7.16 4.90
CA ARG A 128 -11.36 5.84 4.47
C ARG A 128 -12.46 5.03 3.79
N ASN A 129 -13.66 4.99 4.39
CA ASN A 129 -14.81 4.30 3.81
C ASN A 129 -15.23 4.92 2.46
N VAL A 130 -15.17 6.26 2.32
CA VAL A 130 -15.44 6.92 1.03
C VAL A 130 -14.43 6.49 -0.03
N TYR A 131 -13.13 6.49 0.29
CA TYR A 131 -12.09 6.01 -0.62
C TYR A 131 -12.30 4.54 -1.00
N SER A 132 -12.56 3.68 -0.01
CA SER A 132 -12.85 2.25 -0.26
C SER A 132 -14.04 2.06 -1.21
N ARG A 133 -15.12 2.79 -0.99
CA ARG A 133 -16.31 2.72 -1.87
C ARG A 133 -16.01 3.15 -3.30
N ILE A 134 -15.22 4.21 -3.49
CA ILE A 134 -14.83 4.70 -4.81
C ILE A 134 -13.88 3.70 -5.49
N ILE A 135 -12.86 3.22 -4.77
CA ILE A 135 -11.85 2.30 -5.29
C ILE A 135 -12.46 0.93 -5.63
N ASN A 136 -13.36 0.43 -4.78
CA ASN A 136 -13.93 -0.92 -4.91
C ASN A 136 -15.26 -0.96 -5.65
N GLY A 137 -15.85 0.19 -5.95
CA GLY A 137 -17.26 0.28 -6.32
C GLY A 137 -18.18 0.06 -5.10
N GLU A 138 -19.43 0.50 -5.20
CA GLU A 138 -20.37 0.49 -4.07
C GLU A 138 -20.71 -0.93 -3.56
N GLU A 139 -20.59 -1.96 -4.41
CA GLU A 139 -20.95 -3.34 -4.09
C GLU A 139 -19.88 -4.08 -3.26
N ASN A 140 -18.61 -3.64 -3.28
CA ASN A 140 -17.50 -4.36 -2.65
C ASN A 140 -17.00 -3.75 -1.33
N ALA A 141 -17.59 -2.68 -0.83
CA ALA A 141 -17.06 -1.94 0.34
C ALA A 141 -17.17 -2.69 1.69
N ASN A 142 -17.71 -3.91 1.73
CA ASN A 142 -18.00 -4.66 2.96
C ASN A 142 -17.65 -6.16 2.92
N ILE A 143 -16.75 -6.61 2.04
CA ILE A 143 -16.28 -8.00 2.13
C ILE A 143 -15.22 -8.04 3.23
N PRO A 144 -15.48 -8.70 4.38
CA PRO A 144 -14.46 -8.83 5.41
C PRO A 144 -13.33 -9.72 4.89
N HIS A 145 -12.12 -9.16 4.82
CA HIS A 145 -10.93 -9.93 4.53
C HIS A 145 -10.64 -10.92 5.66
N LEU A 146 -10.28 -12.15 5.31
CA LEU A 146 -9.79 -13.15 6.25
C LEU A 146 -8.38 -12.80 6.72
N CYS A 147 -7.61 -12.12 5.87
CA CYS A 147 -6.29 -11.59 6.19
C CYS A 147 -6.41 -10.14 6.69
N GLU A 148 -6.01 -9.89 7.95
CA GLU A 148 -6.05 -8.53 8.52
C GLU A 148 -5.13 -7.53 7.79
N ARG A 149 -4.04 -8.03 7.22
CA ARG A 149 -3.06 -7.25 6.46
C ARG A 149 -2.77 -7.97 5.13
N PRO A 150 -3.67 -7.87 4.16
CA PRO A 150 -3.55 -8.62 2.91
C PRO A 150 -2.49 -8.05 1.94
N ALA A 151 -1.80 -6.96 2.31
CA ALA A 151 -0.67 -6.43 1.57
C ALA A 151 0.51 -6.09 2.48
N ASP A 152 1.74 -6.21 1.95
CA ASP A 152 2.97 -5.82 2.63
C ASP A 152 3.95 -5.14 1.67
N ALA A 153 4.53 -4.01 2.15
CA ALA A 153 5.55 -3.28 1.44
C ALA A 153 6.94 -3.80 1.81
N PHE A 154 7.61 -4.51 0.90
CA PHE A 154 8.93 -5.07 1.19
C PHE A 154 10.09 -4.06 1.13
N GLY A 155 9.82 -2.80 0.75
CA GLY A 155 10.83 -1.77 0.64
C GLY A 155 11.67 -1.89 -0.63
N ILE A 156 12.99 -1.87 -0.50
CA ILE A 156 13.94 -2.00 -1.60
C ILE A 156 14.75 -3.28 -1.43
N ILE A 157 14.79 -4.11 -2.48
CA ILE A 157 15.59 -5.34 -2.54
C ILE A 157 16.46 -5.34 -3.79
N GLY A 158 17.56 -6.07 -3.78
CA GLY A 158 18.42 -6.27 -4.93
C GLY A 158 17.85 -7.29 -5.91
N LYS A 159 18.24 -7.18 -7.18
CA LYS A 159 17.94 -8.22 -8.16
C LYS A 159 18.55 -9.55 -7.73
N GLY A 160 17.74 -10.61 -7.76
CA GLY A 160 18.11 -11.95 -7.30
C GLY A 160 17.86 -12.23 -5.83
N ASP A 161 17.51 -11.21 -5.03
CA ASP A 161 17.14 -11.42 -3.64
C ASP A 161 15.86 -12.24 -3.52
N THR A 162 15.79 -13.00 -2.44
CA THR A 162 14.59 -13.75 -2.06
C THR A 162 14.09 -13.23 -0.72
N ILE A 163 12.82 -12.91 -0.66
CA ILE A 163 12.15 -12.50 0.59
C ILE A 163 11.03 -13.47 0.92
N VAL A 164 10.79 -13.64 2.23
CA VAL A 164 9.66 -14.41 2.75
C VAL A 164 8.84 -13.50 3.66
N ARG A 165 7.52 -13.55 3.51
CA ARG A 165 6.55 -12.84 4.37
C ARG A 165 5.49 -13.81 4.86
N HIS A 166 5.04 -13.59 6.08
CA HIS A 166 4.01 -14.43 6.72
C HIS A 166 2.75 -13.61 6.92
N PHE A 167 1.63 -14.17 6.50
CA PHE A 167 0.31 -13.55 6.61
C PHE A 167 -0.58 -14.48 7.42
N SER A 168 -1.39 -13.87 8.29
CA SER A 168 -2.36 -14.59 9.11
C SER A 168 -3.73 -14.52 8.48
N LEU A 169 -4.29 -15.67 8.10
CA LEU A 169 -5.68 -15.83 7.67
C LEU A 169 -6.50 -16.27 8.87
N HIS A 170 -7.35 -15.38 9.38
CA HIS A 170 -8.27 -15.69 10.46
C HIS A 170 -9.65 -16.00 9.88
N ASN A 171 -10.13 -17.21 10.10
CA ASN A 171 -11.47 -17.61 9.67
C ASN A 171 -12.53 -17.01 10.60
N ASN A 172 -13.07 -15.86 10.24
CA ASN A 172 -14.13 -15.17 10.92
C ASN A 172 -15.54 -15.55 10.42
N THR A 173 -15.64 -16.63 9.62
CA THR A 173 -16.90 -17.19 9.18
C THR A 173 -17.42 -18.22 10.20
N GLY A 174 -18.70 -18.53 10.17
CA GLY A 174 -19.28 -19.54 11.04
C GLY A 174 -19.08 -21.00 10.57
N TYR A 175 -18.26 -21.24 9.54
CA TYR A 175 -18.03 -22.57 8.94
C TYR A 175 -16.56 -22.76 8.59
N ALA A 176 -16.16 -24.02 8.38
CA ALA A 176 -14.77 -24.33 7.95
C ALA A 176 -14.56 -23.84 6.51
N LEU A 177 -13.35 -23.35 6.23
CA LEU A 177 -12.92 -22.94 4.90
C LEU A 177 -11.87 -23.94 4.38
N SER A 178 -12.19 -24.55 3.24
CA SER A 178 -11.29 -25.51 2.55
C SER A 178 -10.56 -24.77 1.43
N ILE A 179 -9.23 -24.81 1.46
CA ILE A 179 -8.42 -24.21 0.40
C ILE A 179 -8.53 -25.07 -0.85
N GLN A 180 -9.07 -24.49 -1.92
CA GLN A 180 -9.21 -25.16 -3.21
C GLN A 180 -7.91 -25.05 -4.02
N GLU A 181 -7.37 -23.82 -4.12
CA GLU A 181 -6.19 -23.53 -4.94
C GLU A 181 -5.50 -22.27 -4.43
N ILE A 182 -4.17 -22.19 -4.66
CA ILE A 182 -3.36 -20.98 -4.46
C ILE A 182 -2.73 -20.62 -5.81
N VAL A 183 -3.12 -19.49 -6.38
CA VAL A 183 -2.71 -19.04 -7.72
C VAL A 183 -1.76 -17.86 -7.61
N PRO A 184 -0.46 -18.02 -7.95
CA PRO A 184 0.49 -16.91 -8.00
C PRO A 184 0.35 -16.10 -9.29
N SER A 185 0.55 -14.77 -9.21
CA SER A 185 0.51 -13.86 -10.38
C SER A 185 1.69 -14.02 -11.34
N CYS A 186 2.77 -14.69 -10.94
CA CYS A 186 3.95 -15.02 -11.77
C CYS A 186 4.71 -16.20 -11.15
N SER A 187 5.68 -16.75 -11.89
CA SER A 187 6.60 -17.78 -11.36
C SER A 187 7.59 -17.24 -10.32
N CYS A 188 7.66 -15.92 -10.18
CA CYS A 188 8.55 -15.24 -9.24
C CYS A 188 8.00 -15.18 -7.81
N ILE A 189 6.72 -15.52 -7.60
CA ILE A 189 6.09 -15.56 -6.28
C ILE A 189 5.44 -16.92 -6.06
N SER A 190 5.51 -17.42 -4.85
CA SER A 190 4.88 -18.68 -4.43
C SER A 190 4.39 -18.58 -3.00
N ALA A 191 3.48 -19.45 -2.59
CA ALA A 191 3.00 -19.51 -1.23
C ALA A 191 2.78 -20.93 -0.74
N VAL A 192 2.91 -21.10 0.57
CA VAL A 192 2.57 -22.33 1.30
C VAL A 192 1.69 -21.93 2.47
N ILE A 193 0.63 -22.68 2.71
CA ILE A 193 -0.28 -22.49 3.84
C ILE A 193 -0.06 -23.58 4.89
N SER A 194 -0.25 -23.22 6.16
CA SER A 194 -0.03 -24.13 7.29
C SER A 194 -1.12 -25.19 7.45
N SER A 195 -2.30 -25.00 6.85
CA SER A 195 -3.42 -25.95 6.86
C SER A 195 -4.32 -25.75 5.66
N ASP A 196 -4.70 -26.83 4.98
CA ASP A 196 -5.61 -26.79 3.83
C ASP A 196 -7.08 -26.56 4.26
N VAL A 197 -7.39 -26.75 5.55
CA VAL A 197 -8.71 -26.46 6.13
C VAL A 197 -8.53 -25.57 7.35
N VAL A 198 -9.24 -24.45 7.37
CA VAL A 198 -9.26 -23.49 8.48
C VAL A 198 -10.63 -23.53 9.15
N SER A 199 -10.70 -24.12 10.35
CA SER A 199 -11.95 -24.18 11.13
C SER A 199 -12.39 -22.79 11.59
N PRO A 200 -13.69 -22.58 11.94
CA PRO A 200 -14.17 -21.32 12.49
C PRO A 200 -13.32 -20.84 13.66
N ASP A 201 -13.09 -19.53 13.73
CA ASP A 201 -12.31 -18.83 14.76
C ASP A 201 -10.82 -19.27 14.85
N ASN A 202 -10.35 -20.10 13.91
CA ASN A 202 -8.95 -20.51 13.81
C ASN A 202 -8.18 -19.65 12.80
N THR A 203 -6.85 -19.70 12.92
CA THR A 203 -5.92 -18.96 12.06
C THR A 203 -4.99 -19.92 11.34
N ALA A 204 -4.84 -19.72 10.03
CA ALA A 204 -3.78 -20.36 9.24
C ALA A 204 -2.71 -19.32 8.86
N THR A 205 -1.46 -19.77 8.74
CA THR A 205 -0.35 -18.91 8.27
C THR A 205 -0.07 -19.19 6.81
N VAL A 206 -0.07 -18.13 5.99
CA VAL A 206 0.38 -18.17 4.60
C VAL A 206 1.80 -17.62 4.52
N SER A 207 2.74 -18.45 4.12
CA SER A 207 4.14 -18.08 3.91
C SER A 207 4.35 -17.80 2.43
N VAL A 208 4.52 -16.52 2.09
CA VAL A 208 4.71 -16.05 0.71
C VAL A 208 6.20 -15.82 0.46
N THR A 209 6.73 -16.45 -0.58
CA THR A 209 8.12 -16.29 -1.05
C THR A 209 8.12 -15.55 -2.36
N LEU A 210 8.88 -14.45 -2.44
CA LEU A 210 9.11 -13.66 -3.65
C LEU A 210 10.59 -13.68 -4.01
N VAL A 211 10.90 -13.97 -5.27
CA VAL A 211 12.24 -13.86 -5.87
C VAL A 211 12.27 -12.63 -6.77
N ALA A 212 13.22 -11.74 -6.53
CA ALA A 212 13.40 -10.51 -7.32
C ALA A 212 14.13 -10.82 -8.65
N ASP A 213 13.48 -11.53 -9.56
CA ASP A 213 14.05 -11.93 -10.86
C ASP A 213 13.77 -10.92 -12.00
N SER A 214 12.98 -9.89 -11.71
CA SER A 214 12.46 -8.96 -12.69
C SER A 214 13.42 -7.82 -13.04
N VAL A 215 13.02 -7.01 -14.03
CA VAL A 215 13.68 -5.75 -14.35
C VAL A 215 13.63 -4.80 -13.15
N PRO A 216 14.72 -4.05 -12.86
CA PRO A 216 14.70 -3.04 -11.81
C PRO A 216 13.52 -2.06 -11.96
N GLY A 217 12.95 -1.65 -10.85
CA GLY A 217 11.80 -0.76 -10.82
C GLY A 217 10.79 -1.13 -9.72
N TYR A 218 9.68 -0.38 -9.68
CA TYR A 218 8.57 -0.70 -8.77
C TYR A 218 7.89 -1.98 -9.23
N MET A 219 7.67 -2.86 -8.27
CA MET A 219 7.03 -4.16 -8.52
C MET A 219 5.85 -4.34 -7.58
N ARG A 220 4.78 -4.95 -8.11
CA ARG A 220 3.64 -5.45 -7.36
C ARG A 220 3.36 -6.88 -7.81
N ARG A 221 3.25 -7.82 -6.87
CA ARG A 221 2.93 -9.22 -7.13
C ARG A 221 1.92 -9.71 -6.11
N HIS A 222 1.07 -10.63 -6.51
CA HIS A 222 0.04 -11.17 -5.63
C HIS A 222 -0.06 -12.70 -5.78
N ILE A 223 -0.73 -13.27 -4.79
CA ILE A 223 -1.28 -14.62 -4.82
C ILE A 223 -2.76 -14.53 -4.50
N ASP A 224 -3.55 -15.36 -5.15
CA ASP A 224 -4.97 -15.54 -4.90
C ASP A 224 -5.20 -16.89 -4.24
N ILE A 225 -5.97 -16.90 -3.15
CA ILE A 225 -6.31 -18.09 -2.39
C ILE A 225 -7.79 -18.34 -2.62
N PHE A 226 -8.10 -19.41 -3.34
CA PHE A 226 -9.47 -19.83 -3.62
C PHE A 226 -9.95 -20.83 -2.56
N TYR A 227 -11.22 -20.73 -2.21
CA TYR A 227 -11.89 -21.59 -1.24
C TYR A 227 -13.07 -22.31 -1.90
N GLU A 228 -13.39 -23.52 -1.43
CA GLU A 228 -14.55 -24.25 -1.92
C GLU A 228 -15.87 -23.56 -1.57
N GLU A 229 -15.90 -22.84 -0.43
CA GLU A 229 -17.11 -22.26 0.16
C GLU A 229 -17.29 -20.77 -0.17
N LYS A 230 -16.35 -20.13 -0.93
CA LYS A 230 -16.40 -18.70 -1.29
C LYS A 230 -16.24 -18.51 -2.79
N GLU A 231 -17.05 -17.63 -3.37
CA GLU A 231 -16.94 -17.26 -4.79
C GLU A 231 -15.70 -16.42 -5.09
N ASN A 232 -15.35 -15.50 -4.17
CA ASN A 232 -14.21 -14.59 -4.36
C ASN A 232 -12.97 -15.11 -3.62
N PRO A 233 -11.80 -15.09 -4.25
CA PRO A 233 -10.54 -15.45 -3.61
C PRO A 233 -10.13 -14.42 -2.56
N GLU A 234 -9.27 -14.81 -1.65
CA GLU A 234 -8.51 -13.87 -0.80
C GLU A 234 -7.18 -13.54 -1.47
N ARG A 235 -6.94 -12.25 -1.76
CA ARG A 235 -5.69 -11.81 -2.38
C ARG A 235 -4.69 -11.34 -1.34
N ILE A 236 -3.45 -11.82 -1.45
CA ILE A 236 -2.30 -11.31 -0.70
C ILE A 236 -1.31 -10.66 -1.67
N THR A 237 -0.93 -9.41 -1.40
CA THR A 237 -0.10 -8.61 -2.30
C THR A 237 1.24 -8.24 -1.64
N LEU A 238 2.34 -8.42 -2.37
CA LEU A 238 3.66 -7.87 -2.04
C LEU A 238 4.02 -6.77 -3.04
N HIS A 239 4.50 -5.64 -2.54
CA HIS A 239 4.93 -4.54 -3.39
C HIS A 239 6.20 -3.85 -2.85
N GLY A 240 6.96 -3.21 -3.73
CA GLY A 240 8.21 -2.54 -3.38
C GLY A 240 9.05 -2.23 -4.61
N TYR A 241 10.32 -1.98 -4.41
CA TYR A 241 11.26 -1.59 -5.47
C TYR A 241 12.39 -2.60 -5.58
N ILE A 242 12.69 -3.03 -6.82
CA ILE A 242 13.88 -3.84 -7.14
C ILE A 242 14.97 -2.90 -7.63
N ASN A 243 16.12 -2.92 -6.95
CA ASN A 243 17.30 -2.21 -7.38
C ASN A 243 18.14 -3.08 -8.35
N SER A 244 18.90 -2.40 -9.22
CA SER A 244 19.81 -3.07 -10.18
C SER A 244 21.02 -3.68 -9.51
#